data_58306617c4daf0b017df25567340ee77
#
_entry.id   58306617c4daf0b017df25567340ee77
#
_cell.length_a   1.000
_cell.length_b   1.000
_cell.length_c   1.000
_cell.angle_alpha   90.00
_cell.angle_beta   90.00
_cell.angle_gamma   90.00
#
_symmetry.space_group_name_H-M   'P 1'
#
loop_
_entity.id
_entity.type
_entity.pdbx_description
1 polymer ?
#
loop_
_entity_poly.entity_id
_entity_poly.type
_entity_poly.pdbx_seq_one_letter_code
_entity_poly.pdbx_strand_id
1 'polypeptide(L)'
;MTVLAVIPARGGSKGVPAKNLASVRGVPLVARAVRESLAAPLVTDVVVSTDDPEIAAVARGAGAEVVLRPAAIAGDTATSEAAVLHAMDAFEAMRGAPVDVVLLVQCTSPFLTREDVEGVAAAVIEGGADSAVTVAPFHGFVWRERNPQENAGEPSIGAQRVGGSTTLLVDTAATSGYGVNHDASFRPRRQDRPQDFLETGAAYAMAATGFREAGHRFFGRTALVQTDPARVLEVDDPHDLARARALAPLLDAPALPAREDVDAVVLDFDGTQTDDRVYIDAEGRETVAVHRGDGLGIAHLRTSGLALLILSTEQNPVVAARARKLKIPVLHGIDRKDLALKQWCEEQGIAPERVLYVGNDVNDLPCFDLAGWPVAVASAHGSVRAAARAVTTTPGGEGAIREIASWLLGPTLNTPATSHNSPEQ
;
A
#
# COMPACT_ATOMS: atom_id res chain seq x y z
N MET A 1 5.87 26.59 -5.85
CA MET A 1 6.62 25.93 -4.79
C MET A 1 6.86 24.50 -5.24
N THR A 2 8.13 24.05 -5.24
CA THR A 2 8.52 22.71 -5.66
C THR A 2 8.74 21.85 -4.43
N VAL A 3 7.93 20.79 -4.29
CA VAL A 3 7.99 19.86 -3.17
C VAL A 3 8.41 18.49 -3.71
N LEU A 4 9.66 18.13 -3.49
CA LEU A 4 10.30 16.95 -4.06
C LEU A 4 10.34 15.79 -3.06
N ALA A 5 9.66 14.71 -3.33
CA ALA A 5 9.84 13.45 -2.59
C ALA A 5 11.00 12.64 -3.21
N VAL A 6 12.01 12.36 -2.41
CA VAL A 6 13.15 11.52 -2.79
C VAL A 6 13.05 10.20 -2.05
N ILE A 7 13.11 9.10 -2.81
CA ILE A 7 13.08 7.72 -2.31
C ILE A 7 14.44 7.08 -2.60
N PRO A 8 15.36 7.02 -1.61
CA PRO A 8 16.63 6.34 -1.78
C PRO A 8 16.45 4.83 -1.78
N ALA A 9 16.77 4.16 -2.90
CA ALA A 9 16.62 2.72 -3.05
C ALA A 9 17.85 2.11 -3.76
N ARG A 10 18.88 1.70 -2.98
CA ARG A 10 20.08 1.07 -3.55
C ARG A 10 19.87 -0.42 -3.82
N GLY A 11 20.63 -0.99 -4.78
CA GLY A 11 20.60 -2.41 -5.15
C GLY A 11 21.21 -3.34 -4.10
N GLY A 12 22.33 -2.94 -3.46
CA GLY A 12 23.11 -3.80 -2.58
C GLY A 12 22.60 -3.92 -1.14
N SER A 13 21.42 -4.45 -0.90
CA SER A 13 20.88 -4.68 0.45
C SER A 13 21.44 -5.95 1.10
N LYS A 14 22.00 -5.84 2.33
CA LYS A 14 22.63 -6.97 3.06
C LYS A 14 21.65 -7.87 3.79
N GLY A 15 20.62 -7.30 4.43
CA GLY A 15 19.68 -8.05 5.25
C GLY A 15 18.71 -8.88 4.42
N VAL A 16 18.11 -8.29 3.39
CA VAL A 16 17.21 -8.98 2.44
C VAL A 16 17.76 -8.78 1.04
N PRO A 17 18.09 -9.85 0.29
CA PRO A 17 18.50 -9.71 -1.12
C PRO A 17 17.43 -8.99 -1.93
N ALA A 18 17.83 -8.02 -2.74
CA ALA A 18 16.93 -7.17 -3.54
C ALA A 18 15.77 -6.57 -2.71
N LYS A 19 16.03 -6.13 -1.48
CA LYS A 19 15.04 -5.67 -0.50
C LYS A 19 14.02 -4.71 -1.09
N ASN A 20 14.46 -3.72 -1.85
CA ASN A 20 13.59 -2.70 -2.42
C ASN A 20 12.65 -3.22 -3.52
N LEU A 21 12.96 -4.39 -4.11
CA LEU A 21 12.11 -5.13 -5.05
C LEU A 21 11.28 -6.22 -4.37
N ALA A 22 11.55 -6.52 -3.09
CA ALA A 22 10.75 -7.48 -2.34
C ALA A 22 9.31 -7.03 -2.27
N SER A 23 8.37 -7.96 -2.54
CA SER A 23 6.95 -7.62 -2.62
C SER A 23 6.21 -7.90 -1.31
N VAL A 24 5.28 -7.00 -0.99
CA VAL A 24 4.23 -7.17 0.01
C VAL A 24 2.90 -7.05 -0.71
N ARG A 25 2.06 -8.08 -0.65
CA ARG A 25 0.82 -8.23 -1.45
C ARG A 25 1.04 -7.99 -2.96
N GLY A 26 2.09 -8.58 -3.51
CA GLY A 26 2.40 -8.47 -4.94
C GLY A 26 3.01 -7.12 -5.38
N VAL A 27 3.07 -6.11 -4.50
CA VAL A 27 3.62 -4.79 -4.83
C VAL A 27 5.01 -4.63 -4.24
N PRO A 28 6.06 -4.35 -5.06
CA PRO A 28 7.42 -4.09 -4.59
C PRO A 28 7.48 -2.92 -3.60
N LEU A 29 8.37 -2.99 -2.59
CA LEU A 29 8.49 -1.95 -1.55
C LEU A 29 8.74 -0.55 -2.17
N VAL A 30 9.61 -0.43 -3.16
CA VAL A 30 9.86 0.85 -3.84
C VAL A 30 8.61 1.37 -4.55
N ALA A 31 7.83 0.50 -5.20
CA ALA A 31 6.61 0.90 -5.90
C ALA A 31 5.51 1.35 -4.91
N ARG A 32 5.46 0.75 -3.72
CA ARG A 32 4.55 1.21 -2.64
C ARG A 32 4.88 2.63 -2.23
N ALA A 33 6.14 2.90 -1.89
CA ALA A 33 6.57 4.25 -1.48
C ALA A 33 6.33 5.30 -2.58
N VAL A 34 6.56 4.94 -3.85
CA VAL A 34 6.28 5.82 -5.01
C VAL A 34 4.80 6.16 -5.08
N ARG A 35 3.91 5.16 -5.01
CA ARG A 35 2.45 5.37 -5.11
C ARG A 35 1.92 6.28 -4.00
N GLU A 36 2.33 6.04 -2.76
CA GLU A 36 1.91 6.88 -1.63
C GLU A 36 2.45 8.30 -1.73
N SER A 37 3.68 8.48 -2.22
CA SER A 37 4.26 9.80 -2.44
C SER A 37 3.56 10.57 -3.56
N LEU A 38 3.21 9.90 -4.68
CA LEU A 38 2.45 10.51 -5.77
C LEU A 38 1.00 10.84 -5.39
N ALA A 39 0.44 10.10 -4.44
CA ALA A 39 -0.93 10.33 -3.95
C ALA A 39 -1.03 11.47 -2.92
N ALA A 40 0.09 11.98 -2.40
CA ALA A 40 0.12 13.08 -1.42
C ALA A 40 -0.03 14.44 -2.14
N PRO A 41 -1.11 15.21 -1.90
CA PRO A 41 -1.46 16.40 -2.67
C PRO A 41 -0.40 17.52 -2.66
N LEU A 42 0.36 17.67 -1.57
CA LEU A 42 1.41 18.69 -1.47
C LEU A 42 2.72 18.31 -2.18
N VAL A 43 2.90 17.04 -2.55
CA VAL A 43 4.08 16.57 -3.29
C VAL A 43 3.91 16.90 -4.77
N THR A 44 4.84 17.67 -5.35
CA THR A 44 4.79 18.03 -6.77
C THR A 44 5.52 17.05 -7.67
N ASP A 45 6.59 16.45 -7.17
CA ASP A 45 7.47 15.57 -7.93
C ASP A 45 8.01 14.43 -7.06
N VAL A 46 8.17 13.24 -7.66
CA VAL A 46 8.69 12.04 -6.97
C VAL A 46 9.89 11.48 -7.73
N VAL A 47 11.00 11.36 -7.04
CA VAL A 47 12.26 10.84 -7.59
C VAL A 47 12.73 9.63 -6.80
N VAL A 48 13.06 8.54 -7.49
CA VAL A 48 13.79 7.41 -6.92
C VAL A 48 15.27 7.54 -7.24
N SER A 49 16.10 7.60 -6.18
CA SER A 49 17.57 7.63 -6.30
C SER A 49 18.10 6.21 -6.17
N THR A 50 18.63 5.64 -7.27
CA THR A 50 19.09 4.24 -7.30
C THR A 50 20.33 4.06 -8.19
N ASP A 51 21.13 3.04 -7.88
CA ASP A 51 22.23 2.53 -8.69
C ASP A 51 21.84 1.24 -9.45
N ASP A 52 20.65 0.73 -9.23
CA ASP A 52 20.17 -0.56 -9.72
C ASP A 52 19.17 -0.37 -10.87
N PRO A 53 19.38 -1.00 -12.06
CA PRO A 53 18.52 -0.86 -13.21
C PRO A 53 17.13 -1.51 -13.03
N GLU A 54 17.00 -2.58 -12.22
CA GLU A 54 15.72 -3.22 -11.97
C GLU A 54 14.85 -2.35 -11.06
N ILE A 55 15.44 -1.77 -10.02
CA ILE A 55 14.77 -0.79 -9.16
C ILE A 55 14.33 0.42 -10.00
N ALA A 56 15.21 0.91 -10.89
CA ALA A 56 14.88 2.02 -11.79
C ALA A 56 13.69 1.69 -12.72
N ALA A 57 13.63 0.48 -13.25
CA ALA A 57 12.52 0.05 -14.11
C ALA A 57 11.19 0.00 -13.33
N VAL A 58 11.19 -0.59 -12.11
CA VAL A 58 10.00 -0.67 -11.25
C VAL A 58 9.55 0.72 -10.81
N ALA A 59 10.48 1.62 -10.46
CA ALA A 59 10.17 2.99 -10.06
C ALA A 59 9.48 3.78 -11.19
N ARG A 60 10.01 3.69 -12.42
CA ARG A 60 9.37 4.32 -13.60
C ARG A 60 8.00 3.72 -13.89
N GLY A 61 7.87 2.38 -13.80
CA GLY A 61 6.57 1.72 -13.94
C GLY A 61 5.53 2.13 -12.88
N ALA A 62 5.99 2.59 -11.72
CA ALA A 62 5.14 3.15 -10.66
C ALA A 62 4.86 4.66 -10.81
N GLY A 63 5.48 5.34 -11.79
CA GLY A 63 5.25 6.76 -12.10
C GLY A 63 6.31 7.73 -11.57
N ALA A 64 7.39 7.27 -10.93
CA ALA A 64 8.46 8.14 -10.45
C ALA A 64 9.48 8.48 -11.54
N GLU A 65 10.10 9.65 -11.43
CA GLU A 65 11.36 9.93 -12.11
C GLU A 65 12.52 9.19 -11.43
N VAL A 66 13.58 8.92 -12.17
CA VAL A 66 14.75 8.17 -11.65
C VAL A 66 16.02 8.99 -11.81
N VAL A 67 16.70 9.20 -10.71
CA VAL A 67 18.05 9.73 -10.67
C VAL A 67 19.03 8.59 -10.42
N LEU A 68 19.95 8.36 -11.38
CA LEU A 68 20.97 7.34 -11.24
C LEU A 68 22.03 7.79 -10.23
N ARG A 69 22.23 6.98 -9.19
CA ARG A 69 23.12 7.28 -8.09
C ARG A 69 24.56 6.88 -8.46
N PRO A 70 25.55 7.76 -8.32
CA PRO A 70 26.94 7.41 -8.48
C PRO A 70 27.43 6.37 -7.47
N ALA A 71 28.32 5.47 -7.89
CA ALA A 71 28.87 4.41 -7.03
C ALA A 71 29.50 4.95 -5.73
N ALA A 72 30.07 6.16 -5.76
CA ALA A 72 30.67 6.80 -4.58
C ALA A 72 29.69 7.04 -3.42
N ILE A 73 28.39 7.17 -3.70
CA ILE A 73 27.31 7.39 -2.71
C ILE A 73 26.28 6.26 -2.72
N ALA A 74 26.62 5.10 -3.32
CA ALA A 74 25.78 3.89 -3.36
C ALA A 74 26.27 2.79 -2.39
N GLY A 75 27.46 2.96 -1.80
CA GLY A 75 28.07 1.99 -0.88
C GLY A 75 27.40 1.91 0.49
N ASP A 76 27.86 0.95 1.31
CA ASP A 76 27.30 0.65 2.64
C ASP A 76 27.42 1.78 3.67
N THR A 77 28.41 2.65 3.49
CA THR A 77 28.67 3.80 4.36
C THR A 77 28.00 5.09 3.88
N ALA A 78 27.34 5.04 2.71
CA ALA A 78 26.63 6.20 2.18
C ALA A 78 25.39 6.52 3.00
N THR A 79 25.24 7.78 3.37
CA THR A 79 24.08 8.25 4.14
C THR A 79 22.87 8.49 3.21
N SER A 80 21.68 8.44 3.76
CA SER A 80 20.46 8.81 3.02
C SER A 80 20.49 10.29 2.62
N GLU A 81 21.08 11.15 3.45
CA GLU A 81 21.23 12.58 3.18
C GLU A 81 22.06 12.85 1.91
N ALA A 82 23.16 12.12 1.73
CA ALA A 82 23.99 12.25 0.52
C ALA A 82 23.19 11.86 -0.74
N ALA A 83 22.36 10.82 -0.66
CA ALA A 83 21.49 10.41 -1.75
C ALA A 83 20.40 11.44 -2.05
N VAL A 84 19.82 12.07 -1.02
CA VAL A 84 18.81 13.12 -1.16
C VAL A 84 19.42 14.38 -1.79
N LEU A 85 20.56 14.86 -1.27
CA LEU A 85 21.27 16.04 -1.83
C LEU A 85 21.60 15.83 -3.31
N HIS A 86 22.17 14.67 -3.67
CA HIS A 86 22.46 14.34 -5.06
C HIS A 86 21.20 14.32 -5.93
N ALA A 87 20.09 13.77 -5.43
CA ALA A 87 18.84 13.73 -6.17
C ALA A 87 18.24 15.12 -6.37
N MET A 88 18.33 16.01 -5.36
CA MET A 88 17.93 17.41 -5.46
C MET A 88 18.73 18.14 -6.54
N ASP A 89 20.07 18.02 -6.51
CA ASP A 89 20.94 18.69 -7.47
C ASP A 89 20.65 18.23 -8.90
N ALA A 90 20.47 16.91 -9.10
CA ALA A 90 20.14 16.36 -10.40
C ALA A 90 18.74 16.82 -10.89
N PHE A 91 17.75 16.84 -10.00
CA PHE A 91 16.40 17.30 -10.30
C PHE A 91 16.37 18.78 -10.68
N GLU A 92 17.03 19.65 -9.89
CA GLU A 92 17.13 21.09 -10.17
C GLU A 92 17.83 21.36 -11.51
N ALA A 93 18.89 20.59 -11.83
CA ALA A 93 19.56 20.69 -13.12
C ALA A 93 18.67 20.28 -14.30
N MET A 94 17.80 19.28 -14.13
CA MET A 94 16.86 18.83 -15.16
C MET A 94 15.67 19.80 -15.34
N ARG A 95 15.14 20.36 -14.25
CA ARG A 95 13.95 21.21 -14.28
C ARG A 95 14.25 22.69 -14.46
N GLY A 96 15.46 23.14 -14.15
CA GLY A 96 15.85 24.55 -14.17
C GLY A 96 15.18 25.40 -13.09
N ALA A 97 14.67 24.77 -12.02
CA ALA A 97 13.99 25.43 -10.91
C ALA A 97 14.46 24.85 -9.57
N PRO A 98 14.56 25.66 -8.50
CA PRO A 98 14.98 25.19 -7.19
C PRO A 98 13.90 24.34 -6.53
N VAL A 99 14.34 23.43 -5.64
CA VAL A 99 13.48 22.71 -4.69
C VAL A 99 13.27 23.58 -3.46
N ASP A 100 12.01 23.78 -3.04
CA ASP A 100 11.66 24.56 -1.85
C ASP A 100 11.61 23.68 -0.60
N VAL A 101 10.99 22.48 -0.73
CA VAL A 101 10.88 21.48 0.33
C VAL A 101 11.27 20.12 -0.24
N VAL A 102 12.11 19.39 0.48
CA VAL A 102 12.49 18.02 0.14
C VAL A 102 11.98 17.04 1.18
N LEU A 103 11.44 15.93 0.71
CA LEU A 103 11.05 14.82 1.55
C LEU A 103 12.05 13.66 1.33
N LEU A 104 12.43 13.01 2.43
CA LEU A 104 13.09 11.71 2.42
C LEU A 104 12.03 10.67 2.77
N VAL A 105 11.69 9.79 1.83
CA VAL A 105 10.73 8.71 2.02
C VAL A 105 11.46 7.37 1.92
N GLN A 106 11.32 6.53 2.93
CA GLN A 106 12.00 5.24 2.98
C GLN A 106 11.07 4.12 2.50
N CYS A 107 11.49 3.41 1.44
CA CYS A 107 10.73 2.27 0.92
C CYS A 107 10.76 1.04 1.83
N THR A 108 11.62 1.02 2.85
CA THR A 108 11.67 -0.02 3.88
C THR A 108 10.48 0.00 4.85
N SER A 109 9.67 1.06 4.84
CA SER A 109 8.44 1.19 5.63
C SER A 109 7.22 0.77 4.80
N PRO A 110 6.82 -0.52 4.81
CA PRO A 110 5.84 -1.08 3.88
C PRO A 110 4.43 -0.54 4.06
N PHE A 111 4.12 0.03 5.21
CA PHE A 111 2.78 0.55 5.57
C PHE A 111 2.74 2.07 5.68
N LEU A 112 3.72 2.75 5.07
CA LEU A 112 3.64 4.19 4.84
C LEU A 112 2.39 4.52 4.03
N THR A 113 1.68 5.59 4.38
CA THR A 113 0.52 6.08 3.64
C THR A 113 0.75 7.50 3.13
N ARG A 114 -0.08 7.90 2.16
CA ARG A 114 -0.07 9.28 1.63
C ARG A 114 -0.27 10.32 2.74
N GLU A 115 -1.07 10.02 3.75
CA GLU A 115 -1.32 10.91 4.89
C GLU A 115 -0.06 11.15 5.73
N ASP A 116 0.83 10.15 5.84
CA ASP A 116 2.13 10.31 6.50
C ASP A 116 3.05 11.23 5.69
N VAL A 117 3.09 11.05 4.36
CA VAL A 117 3.88 11.88 3.43
C VAL A 117 3.34 13.31 3.41
N GLU A 118 2.03 13.47 3.28
CA GLU A 118 1.33 14.75 3.30
C GLU A 118 1.55 15.48 4.63
N GLY A 119 1.44 14.75 5.75
CA GLY A 119 1.58 15.33 7.08
C GLY A 119 2.96 15.93 7.34
N VAL A 120 4.06 15.28 6.91
CA VAL A 120 5.40 15.85 7.07
C VAL A 120 5.61 17.04 6.11
N ALA A 121 5.07 17.00 4.90
CA ALA A 121 5.11 18.13 3.97
C ALA A 121 4.36 19.33 4.54
N ALA A 122 3.12 19.15 5.00
CA ALA A 122 2.29 20.20 5.59
C ALA A 122 2.93 20.82 6.85
N ALA A 123 3.59 20.03 7.68
CA ALA A 123 4.28 20.51 8.86
C ALA A 123 5.39 21.54 8.54
N VAL A 124 6.06 21.38 7.41
CA VAL A 124 7.08 22.34 6.93
C VAL A 124 6.41 23.49 6.18
N ILE A 125 5.53 23.20 5.22
CA ILE A 125 4.95 24.21 4.31
C ILE A 125 3.97 25.12 5.03
N GLU A 126 3.05 24.55 5.77
CA GLU A 126 1.94 25.26 6.43
C GLU A 126 2.25 25.52 7.91
N GLY A 127 2.86 24.55 8.57
CA GLY A 127 3.22 24.62 9.98
C GLY A 127 4.47 25.45 10.28
N GLY A 128 5.25 25.84 9.25
CA GLY A 128 6.47 26.64 9.37
C GLY A 128 7.59 25.96 10.17
N ALA A 129 7.63 24.61 10.22
CA ALA A 129 8.75 23.88 10.80
C ALA A 129 9.94 23.87 9.83
N ASP A 130 11.16 23.80 10.35
CA ASP A 130 12.36 23.68 9.53
C ASP A 130 12.55 22.25 9.04
N SER A 131 12.18 21.29 9.87
CA SER A 131 12.16 19.86 9.56
C SER A 131 10.95 19.17 10.18
N ALA A 132 10.56 18.00 9.68
CA ALA A 132 9.49 17.18 10.21
C ALA A 132 9.83 15.70 10.10
N VAL A 133 9.26 14.89 10.98
CA VAL A 133 9.48 13.43 11.02
C VAL A 133 8.20 12.70 11.43
N THR A 134 7.94 11.56 10.81
CA THR A 134 6.86 10.66 11.26
C THR A 134 7.25 9.94 12.53
N VAL A 135 6.36 9.97 13.52
CA VAL A 135 6.53 9.34 14.83
C VAL A 135 5.27 8.59 15.25
N ALA A 136 5.44 7.58 16.09
CA ALA A 136 4.31 6.90 16.70
C ALA A 136 4.33 7.03 18.22
N PRO A 137 3.17 7.14 18.90
CA PRO A 137 3.08 7.09 20.36
C PRO A 137 3.74 5.83 20.90
N PHE A 138 4.69 5.99 21.81
CA PHE A 138 5.45 4.90 22.41
C PHE A 138 5.26 4.86 23.91
N HIS A 139 4.96 3.67 24.43
CA HIS A 139 4.70 3.48 25.87
C HIS A 139 5.63 2.45 26.51
N GLY A 140 6.59 1.94 25.76
CA GLY A 140 7.58 0.97 26.26
C GLY A 140 8.54 1.57 27.27
N PHE A 141 9.08 0.72 28.14
CA PHE A 141 10.19 1.06 29.02
C PHE A 141 11.48 0.69 28.30
N VAL A 142 12.33 1.68 28.05
CA VAL A 142 13.60 1.49 27.35
C VAL A 142 14.71 1.27 28.40
N TRP A 143 15.46 0.20 28.20
CA TRP A 143 16.63 -0.12 28.98
C TRP A 143 17.88 -0.02 28.11
N ARG A 144 18.98 0.45 28.67
CA ARG A 144 20.27 0.48 28.02
C ARG A 144 21.26 -0.35 28.82
N GLU A 145 22.06 -1.16 28.13
CA GLU A 145 23.15 -1.90 28.72
C GLU A 145 24.22 -0.93 29.26
N ARG A 146 24.72 -1.19 30.49
CA ARG A 146 25.85 -0.45 31.02
C ARG A 146 27.13 -0.90 30.33
N ASN A 147 27.93 0.03 29.90
CA ASN A 147 29.23 -0.28 29.34
C ASN A 147 30.15 -0.89 30.46
N PRO A 148 30.74 -2.06 30.25
CA PRO A 148 31.66 -2.67 31.26
C PRO A 148 32.79 -1.74 31.71
N GLN A 149 33.20 -0.79 30.86
CA GLN A 149 34.25 0.19 31.21
C GLN A 149 33.80 1.28 32.17
N GLU A 150 32.49 1.54 32.30
CA GLU A 150 31.93 2.52 33.26
C GLU A 150 31.78 1.93 34.66
N ASN A 151 31.90 0.61 34.83
CA ASN A 151 31.71 -0.11 36.10
C ASN A 151 33.00 -0.31 36.89
N ALA A 152 34.11 0.35 36.61
CA ALA A 152 35.37 0.16 37.29
C ALA A 152 35.38 0.67 38.77
N GLY A 153 34.23 1.06 39.33
CA GLY A 153 34.11 1.61 40.69
C GLY A 153 33.09 0.95 41.62
N GLU A 154 32.25 0.02 41.17
CA GLU A 154 31.30 -0.66 42.06
C GLU A 154 31.70 -2.12 42.34
N PRO A 155 31.68 -2.61 43.61
CA PRO A 155 32.08 -3.97 43.94
C PRO A 155 31.07 -4.97 43.34
N SER A 156 31.54 -5.84 42.47
CA SER A 156 30.81 -7.03 42.03
C SER A 156 30.46 -7.92 43.24
N ILE A 157 29.15 -8.11 43.49
CA ILE A 157 28.71 -9.14 44.48
C ILE A 157 29.14 -10.50 43.92
N GLY A 158 30.13 -11.06 44.61
CA GLY A 158 30.75 -12.31 44.25
C GLY A 158 29.78 -13.49 44.19
N ALA A 159 29.86 -14.27 43.15
CA ALA A 159 29.22 -15.58 43.06
C ALA A 159 29.85 -16.55 44.05
N GLN A 160 29.11 -16.97 45.06
CA GLN A 160 29.48 -18.08 45.92
C GLN A 160 29.37 -19.42 45.14
N ARG A 161 30.48 -20.14 45.04
CA ARG A 161 30.52 -21.51 44.55
C ARG A 161 29.87 -22.43 45.58
N VAL A 162 28.81 -23.13 45.19
CA VAL A 162 28.30 -24.30 45.88
C VAL A 162 28.36 -25.51 44.93
N GLY A 163 29.25 -26.46 45.28
CA GLY A 163 29.20 -27.91 44.99
C GLY A 163 28.83 -28.41 43.58
N GLY A 164 29.87 -28.88 42.89
CA GLY A 164 29.97 -30.02 41.98
C GLY A 164 28.73 -30.55 41.25
N SER A 165 28.48 -30.01 40.03
CA SER A 165 27.95 -30.78 38.92
C SER A 165 28.20 -29.99 37.63
N THR A 166 28.81 -30.67 36.63
CA THR A 166 29.11 -30.04 35.32
C THR A 166 27.83 -30.04 34.49
N THR A 167 27.01 -29.03 34.70
CA THR A 167 25.96 -28.65 33.76
C THR A 167 26.57 -27.57 32.88
N LEU A 168 26.55 -27.76 31.55
CA LEU A 168 26.90 -26.75 30.57
C LEU A 168 25.94 -25.54 30.76
N LEU A 169 26.33 -24.62 31.62
CA LEU A 169 25.69 -23.29 31.69
C LEU A 169 26.17 -22.58 30.46
N VAL A 170 25.26 -22.33 29.53
CA VAL A 170 25.40 -21.23 28.56
C VAL A 170 25.75 -20.01 29.38
N ASP A 171 26.92 -19.45 29.16
CA ASP A 171 27.41 -18.23 29.82
C ASP A 171 26.51 -17.04 29.39
N THR A 172 25.34 -16.95 29.99
CA THR A 172 24.54 -15.75 29.98
C THR A 172 25.06 -14.86 31.10
N ALA A 173 26.19 -14.22 30.87
CA ALA A 173 26.59 -13.09 31.70
C ALA A 173 25.40 -12.10 31.68
N ALA A 174 24.66 -12.06 32.79
CA ALA A 174 23.54 -11.13 32.91
C ALA A 174 24.11 -9.71 32.82
N THR A 175 23.91 -9.04 31.66
CA THR A 175 24.33 -7.67 31.47
C THR A 175 23.54 -6.78 32.41
N SER A 176 24.21 -5.84 33.14
CA SER A 176 23.51 -4.85 33.93
C SER A 176 23.00 -3.72 33.05
N GLY A 177 21.78 -3.26 33.26
CA GLY A 177 21.15 -2.19 32.51
C GLY A 177 20.63 -1.06 33.38
N TYR A 178 20.31 0.07 32.75
CA TYR A 178 19.60 1.19 33.39
C TYR A 178 18.42 1.64 32.53
N GLY A 179 17.39 2.20 33.18
CA GLY A 179 16.24 2.78 32.50
C GLY A 179 16.60 4.08 31.77
N VAL A 180 16.24 4.17 30.46
CA VAL A 180 16.51 5.37 29.67
C VAL A 180 15.41 6.40 29.81
N ASN A 181 14.15 5.96 29.76
CA ASN A 181 12.96 6.81 29.79
C ASN A 181 12.09 6.60 31.06
N HIS A 182 12.66 6.01 32.11
CA HIS A 182 11.98 5.78 33.38
C HIS A 182 13.00 5.62 34.51
N ASP A 183 12.54 5.84 35.74
CA ASP A 183 13.29 5.49 36.92
C ASP A 183 13.13 4.00 37.25
N ALA A 184 14.23 3.26 37.27
CA ALA A 184 14.22 1.82 37.51
C ALA A 184 13.80 1.47 38.99
N SER A 185 13.95 2.39 39.94
CA SER A 185 13.54 2.20 41.35
C SER A 185 12.03 2.33 41.55
N PHE A 186 11.34 2.99 40.63
CA PHE A 186 9.90 3.23 40.66
C PHE A 186 9.32 3.01 39.24
N ARG A 187 8.48 1.99 39.04
CA ARG A 187 7.79 1.76 37.77
C ARG A 187 6.47 2.54 37.72
N PRO A 188 6.42 3.70 37.04
CA PRO A 188 5.21 4.49 36.93
C PRO A 188 4.17 3.76 36.04
N ARG A 189 2.88 4.06 36.25
CA ARG A 189 1.83 3.62 35.36
C ARG A 189 1.92 4.39 34.04
N ARG A 190 1.39 3.79 32.96
CA ARG A 190 1.39 4.39 31.62
C ARG A 190 0.85 5.83 31.60
N GLN A 191 -0.25 6.06 32.27
CA GLN A 191 -0.92 7.37 32.33
C GLN A 191 -0.18 8.42 33.16
N ASP A 192 0.79 8.02 33.99
CA ASP A 192 1.54 8.94 34.86
C ASP A 192 2.88 9.38 34.26
N ARG A 193 3.15 8.95 33.01
CA ARG A 193 4.38 9.25 32.26
C ARG A 193 4.12 10.31 31.20
N PRO A 194 5.13 11.15 30.87
CA PRO A 194 5.12 11.94 29.66
C PRO A 194 4.92 11.03 28.44
N GLN A 195 4.30 11.56 27.39
CA GLN A 195 4.16 10.84 26.13
C GLN A 195 5.51 10.80 25.42
N ASP A 196 6.07 9.60 25.29
CA ASP A 196 7.22 9.34 24.42
C ASP A 196 6.74 9.03 23.00
N PHE A 197 7.60 9.32 22.03
CA PHE A 197 7.39 8.98 20.62
C PHE A 197 8.54 8.13 20.10
N LEU A 198 8.21 7.16 19.27
CA LEU A 198 9.15 6.37 18.50
C LEU A 198 9.23 6.96 17.08
N GLU A 199 10.43 7.29 16.61
CA GLU A 199 10.67 7.61 15.21
C GLU A 199 10.38 6.39 14.34
N THR A 200 9.59 6.58 13.26
CA THR A 200 9.14 5.44 12.45
C THR A 200 10.06 5.09 11.30
N GLY A 201 11.00 5.97 10.97
CA GLY A 201 11.88 5.81 9.81
C GLY A 201 11.18 6.01 8.45
N ALA A 202 9.88 6.25 8.42
CA ALA A 202 9.09 6.19 7.17
C ALA A 202 9.21 7.43 6.28
N ALA A 203 8.96 8.62 6.84
CA ALA A 203 9.00 9.88 6.09
C ALA A 203 9.53 11.05 6.92
N TYR A 204 10.26 11.92 6.23
CA TYR A 204 10.83 13.17 6.74
C TYR A 204 10.59 14.27 5.72
N ALA A 205 10.42 15.50 6.18
CA ALA A 205 10.40 16.68 5.32
C ALA A 205 11.35 17.74 5.86
N MET A 206 12.00 18.47 4.98
CA MET A 206 12.99 19.49 5.30
C MET A 206 12.81 20.70 4.38
N ALA A 207 12.94 21.90 4.93
CA ALA A 207 13.16 23.10 4.12
C ALA A 207 14.49 22.96 3.37
N ALA A 208 14.47 23.03 2.03
CA ALA A 208 15.59 22.63 1.17
C ALA A 208 16.88 23.44 1.47
N THR A 209 16.77 24.75 1.71
CA THR A 209 17.91 25.61 2.05
C THR A 209 18.58 25.17 3.36
N GLY A 210 17.78 24.98 4.43
CA GLY A 210 18.31 24.55 5.73
C GLY A 210 18.91 23.15 5.67
N PHE A 211 18.33 22.23 4.88
CA PHE A 211 18.87 20.90 4.68
C PHE A 211 20.23 20.91 3.98
N ARG A 212 20.43 21.79 3.00
CA ARG A 212 21.73 21.98 2.33
C ARG A 212 22.80 22.53 3.29
N GLU A 213 22.42 23.48 4.14
CA GLU A 213 23.32 24.08 5.13
C GLU A 213 23.68 23.11 6.25
N ALA A 214 22.72 22.37 6.77
CA ALA A 214 22.91 21.45 7.88
C ALA A 214 23.58 20.13 7.45
N GLY A 215 23.34 19.68 6.22
CA GLY A 215 23.75 18.36 5.73
C GLY A 215 23.12 17.19 6.50
N HIS A 216 22.05 17.43 7.25
CA HIS A 216 21.37 16.48 8.13
C HIS A 216 19.87 16.76 8.15
N ARG A 217 19.05 15.70 8.34
CA ARG A 217 17.58 15.78 8.28
C ARG A 217 16.92 16.51 9.47
N PHE A 218 17.64 16.69 10.58
CA PHE A 218 17.16 17.40 11.76
C PHE A 218 17.93 18.69 11.98
N PHE A 219 17.24 19.81 11.84
CA PHE A 219 17.76 21.16 12.10
C PHE A 219 16.61 22.09 12.44
N GLY A 220 16.92 23.21 13.10
CA GLY A 220 15.92 24.19 13.49
C GLY A 220 14.80 23.59 14.36
N ARG A 221 13.55 23.96 14.09
CA ARG A 221 12.38 23.42 14.75
C ARG A 221 11.90 22.17 14.02
N THR A 222 12.04 21.00 14.63
CA THR A 222 11.55 19.73 14.11
C THR A 222 10.12 19.45 14.58
N ALA A 223 9.19 19.28 13.65
CA ALA A 223 7.80 18.87 13.94
C ALA A 223 7.67 17.35 14.01
N LEU A 224 6.87 16.86 14.95
CA LEU A 224 6.54 15.45 15.12
C LEU A 224 5.16 15.17 14.49
N VAL A 225 5.12 14.40 13.43
CA VAL A 225 3.89 14.01 12.74
C VAL A 225 3.50 12.60 13.17
N GLN A 226 2.38 12.49 13.88
CA GLN A 226 1.96 11.21 14.44
C GLN A 226 1.32 10.32 13.40
N THR A 227 1.76 9.06 13.36
CA THR A 227 1.17 7.98 12.56
C THR A 227 0.56 6.91 13.48
N ASP A 228 -0.24 6.01 12.88
CA ASP A 228 -0.81 4.88 13.60
C ASP A 228 0.29 3.88 14.03
N PRO A 229 0.43 3.60 15.33
CA PRO A 229 1.43 2.64 15.83
C PRO A 229 1.33 1.24 15.21
N ALA A 230 0.13 0.83 14.76
CA ALA A 230 -0.07 -0.47 14.12
C ALA A 230 0.70 -0.59 12.78
N ARG A 231 0.97 0.54 12.10
CA ARG A 231 1.66 0.60 10.81
C ARG A 231 3.19 0.71 10.92
N VAL A 232 3.72 0.84 12.14
CA VAL A 232 5.15 1.02 12.37
C VAL A 232 5.88 -0.32 12.20
N LEU A 233 6.50 -0.47 11.05
CA LEU A 233 7.36 -1.59 10.72
C LEU A 233 8.39 -1.15 9.69
N GLU A 234 9.65 -1.46 9.95
CA GLU A 234 10.75 -1.35 9.00
C GLU A 234 11.19 -2.74 8.55
N VAL A 235 11.42 -2.92 7.26
CA VAL A 235 11.92 -4.18 6.70
C VAL A 235 13.44 -4.09 6.61
N ASP A 236 14.16 -4.71 7.54
CA ASP A 236 15.61 -4.77 7.56
C ASP A 236 16.15 -6.18 7.37
N ASP A 237 15.40 -7.17 7.79
CA ASP A 237 15.77 -8.57 7.70
C ASP A 237 14.62 -9.45 7.12
N PRO A 238 14.85 -10.75 6.85
CA PRO A 238 13.83 -11.66 6.35
C PRO A 238 12.63 -11.86 7.29
N HIS A 239 12.82 -11.71 8.62
CA HIS A 239 11.74 -11.84 9.60
C HIS A 239 10.81 -10.63 9.53
N ASP A 240 11.35 -9.44 9.34
CA ASP A 240 10.57 -8.23 9.15
C ASP A 240 9.74 -8.32 7.86
N LEU A 241 10.34 -8.82 6.77
CA LEU A 241 9.61 -9.04 5.51
C LEU A 241 8.48 -10.06 5.68
N ALA A 242 8.71 -11.13 6.43
CA ALA A 242 7.69 -12.12 6.76
C ALA A 242 6.56 -11.49 7.61
N ARG A 243 6.90 -10.66 8.60
CA ARG A 243 5.94 -9.89 9.41
C ARG A 243 5.14 -8.91 8.54
N ALA A 244 5.80 -8.17 7.65
CA ALA A 244 5.13 -7.27 6.72
C ALA A 244 4.08 -8.01 5.88
N ARG A 245 4.44 -9.16 5.32
CA ARG A 245 3.52 -10.00 4.52
C ARG A 245 2.35 -10.53 5.34
N ALA A 246 2.57 -10.92 6.58
CA ALA A 246 1.53 -11.41 7.48
C ALA A 246 0.56 -10.30 7.94
N LEU A 247 1.05 -9.07 8.15
CA LEU A 247 0.26 -7.94 8.60
C LEU A 247 -0.46 -7.21 7.46
N ALA A 248 0.05 -7.30 6.23
CA ALA A 248 -0.50 -6.58 5.10
C ALA A 248 -2.01 -6.79 4.85
N PRO A 249 -2.61 -7.99 5.03
CA PRO A 249 -4.05 -8.15 4.90
C PRO A 249 -4.88 -7.33 5.90
N LEU A 250 -4.26 -6.94 7.02
CA LEU A 250 -4.91 -6.17 8.09
C LEU A 250 -4.65 -4.67 7.98
N LEU A 251 -3.48 -4.28 7.48
CA LEU A 251 -2.99 -2.89 7.48
C LEU A 251 -3.08 -2.20 6.12
N ASP A 252 -2.91 -2.95 5.04
CA ASP A 252 -3.26 -2.46 3.73
C ASP A 252 -4.80 -2.53 3.65
N ALA A 253 -5.48 -1.47 4.02
CA ALA A 253 -6.84 -1.34 3.57
C ALA A 253 -6.84 -1.59 2.07
N PRO A 254 -7.63 -2.52 1.52
CA PRO A 254 -7.77 -2.60 0.08
C PRO A 254 -8.15 -1.20 -0.35
N ALA A 255 -7.33 -0.57 -1.20
CA ALA A 255 -7.74 0.66 -1.83
C ALA A 255 -9.02 0.30 -2.58
N LEU A 256 -10.17 0.66 -2.02
CA LEU A 256 -11.44 0.43 -2.70
C LEU A 256 -11.55 1.49 -3.79
N PRO A 257 -12.01 1.13 -4.98
CA PRO A 257 -12.19 2.09 -6.04
C PRO A 257 -13.28 3.09 -5.65
N ALA A 258 -13.03 4.37 -5.84
CA ALA A 258 -14.04 5.40 -5.81
C ALA A 258 -14.67 5.59 -7.21
N ARG A 259 -15.81 6.30 -7.29
CA ARG A 259 -16.51 6.53 -8.57
C ARG A 259 -15.64 7.25 -9.59
N GLU A 260 -14.81 8.18 -9.15
CA GLU A 260 -13.88 8.97 -9.96
C GLU A 260 -12.69 8.17 -10.51
N ASP A 261 -12.39 7.02 -9.95
CA ASP A 261 -11.27 6.18 -10.37
C ASP A 261 -11.59 5.36 -11.62
N VAL A 262 -12.86 5.16 -11.95
CA VAL A 262 -13.30 4.23 -12.98
C VAL A 262 -14.30 4.85 -13.95
N ASP A 263 -14.19 4.46 -15.23
CA ASP A 263 -15.12 4.82 -16.29
C ASP A 263 -15.95 3.62 -16.76
N ALA A 264 -15.47 2.40 -16.45
CA ALA A 264 -16.18 1.17 -16.81
C ALA A 264 -16.09 0.11 -15.72
N VAL A 265 -17.12 -0.76 -15.67
CA VAL A 265 -17.13 -1.99 -14.87
C VAL A 265 -17.39 -3.18 -15.81
N VAL A 266 -16.44 -4.09 -15.87
CA VAL A 266 -16.51 -5.33 -16.64
C VAL A 266 -16.65 -6.50 -15.68
N LEU A 267 -17.66 -7.32 -15.90
CA LEU A 267 -18.04 -8.41 -15.02
C LEU A 267 -17.85 -9.76 -15.74
N ASP A 268 -17.08 -10.64 -15.14
CA ASP A 268 -17.19 -12.06 -15.48
C ASP A 268 -18.57 -12.61 -15.08
N PHE A 269 -18.91 -13.82 -15.51
CA PHE A 269 -20.24 -14.38 -15.26
C PHE A 269 -20.22 -15.53 -14.27
N ASP A 270 -19.57 -16.66 -14.62
CA ASP A 270 -19.59 -17.86 -13.79
C ASP A 270 -18.68 -17.67 -12.56
N GLY A 271 -19.17 -18.03 -11.38
CA GLY A 271 -18.46 -17.79 -10.11
C GLY A 271 -18.33 -16.34 -9.70
N THR A 272 -18.73 -15.38 -10.56
CA THR A 272 -18.74 -13.92 -10.26
C THR A 272 -20.18 -13.43 -10.07
N GLN A 273 -21.05 -13.59 -11.05
CA GLN A 273 -22.48 -13.29 -10.96
C GLN A 273 -23.33 -14.50 -10.52
N THR A 274 -22.74 -15.70 -10.57
CA THR A 274 -23.29 -16.97 -10.08
C THR A 274 -22.43 -17.52 -8.95
N ASP A 275 -22.90 -18.58 -8.30
CA ASP A 275 -22.18 -19.32 -7.25
C ASP A 275 -21.25 -20.41 -7.77
N ASP A 276 -20.90 -20.36 -9.08
CA ASP A 276 -20.05 -21.32 -9.78
C ASP A 276 -20.66 -22.73 -9.89
N ARG A 277 -21.98 -22.86 -9.70
CA ARG A 277 -22.71 -24.14 -9.82
C ARG A 277 -23.61 -24.15 -11.03
N VAL A 278 -23.58 -25.28 -11.72
CA VAL A 278 -24.47 -25.56 -12.86
C VAL A 278 -25.41 -26.70 -12.47
N TYR A 279 -26.71 -26.49 -12.68
CA TYR A 279 -27.73 -27.52 -12.55
C TYR A 279 -28.02 -28.06 -13.93
N ILE A 280 -27.87 -29.37 -14.13
CA ILE A 280 -28.08 -30.06 -15.42
C ILE A 280 -29.27 -31.01 -15.29
N ASP A 281 -30.25 -30.90 -16.17
CA ASP A 281 -31.36 -31.83 -16.23
C ASP A 281 -31.05 -33.08 -17.09
N ALA A 282 -31.99 -34.04 -17.11
CA ALA A 282 -31.80 -35.31 -17.86
C ALA A 282 -31.69 -35.11 -19.38
N GLU A 283 -32.13 -33.97 -19.89
CA GLU A 283 -32.05 -33.59 -21.30
C GLU A 283 -30.76 -32.79 -21.61
N GLY A 284 -29.88 -32.57 -20.58
CA GLY A 284 -28.63 -31.84 -20.72
C GLY A 284 -28.80 -30.33 -20.74
N ARG A 285 -29.96 -29.81 -20.34
CA ARG A 285 -30.16 -28.36 -20.24
C ARG A 285 -29.56 -27.84 -18.94
N GLU A 286 -28.78 -26.78 -19.07
CA GLU A 286 -28.13 -26.14 -17.95
C GLU A 286 -28.94 -24.96 -17.41
N THR A 287 -28.94 -24.81 -16.10
CA THR A 287 -29.49 -23.65 -15.38
C THR A 287 -28.52 -23.20 -14.31
N VAL A 288 -28.45 -21.88 -14.08
CA VAL A 288 -27.63 -21.27 -13.05
C VAL A 288 -28.47 -20.36 -12.15
N ALA A 289 -28.07 -20.21 -10.91
CA ALA A 289 -28.65 -19.25 -9.99
C ALA A 289 -27.92 -17.90 -10.05
N VAL A 290 -28.68 -16.79 -10.02
CA VAL A 290 -28.13 -15.44 -9.97
C VAL A 290 -28.75 -14.66 -8.82
N HIS A 291 -27.98 -13.79 -8.16
CA HIS A 291 -28.43 -13.01 -7.03
C HIS A 291 -29.25 -11.79 -7.45
N ARG A 292 -30.40 -11.56 -6.79
CA ARG A 292 -31.29 -10.42 -7.11
C ARG A 292 -30.66 -9.08 -6.71
N GLY A 293 -29.94 -9.05 -5.59
CA GLY A 293 -29.24 -7.85 -5.10
C GLY A 293 -28.18 -7.35 -6.06
N ASP A 294 -27.45 -8.27 -6.73
CA ASP A 294 -26.48 -7.92 -7.78
C ASP A 294 -27.17 -7.25 -8.97
N GLY A 295 -28.34 -7.73 -9.35
CA GLY A 295 -29.14 -7.09 -10.40
C GLY A 295 -29.51 -5.64 -10.05
N LEU A 296 -29.78 -5.34 -8.80
CA LEU A 296 -30.01 -3.96 -8.33
C LEU A 296 -28.71 -3.15 -8.35
N GLY A 297 -27.60 -3.71 -7.89
CA GLY A 297 -26.27 -3.08 -7.95
C GLY A 297 -25.91 -2.69 -9.39
N ILE A 298 -26.06 -3.62 -10.34
CA ILE A 298 -25.80 -3.39 -11.76
C ILE A 298 -26.74 -2.29 -12.32
N ALA A 299 -28.00 -2.26 -11.91
CA ALA A 299 -28.92 -1.22 -12.36
C ALA A 299 -28.47 0.18 -11.89
N HIS A 300 -27.97 0.30 -10.66
CA HIS A 300 -27.43 1.56 -10.14
C HIS A 300 -26.12 1.97 -10.86
N LEU A 301 -25.19 1.03 -11.06
CA LEU A 301 -23.97 1.28 -11.83
C LEU A 301 -24.30 1.77 -13.25
N ARG A 302 -25.27 1.16 -13.92
CA ARG A 302 -25.74 1.61 -15.24
C ARG A 302 -26.28 3.02 -15.25
N THR A 303 -27.07 3.40 -14.23
CA THR A 303 -27.65 4.74 -14.13
C THR A 303 -26.64 5.83 -13.70
N SER A 304 -25.49 5.43 -13.17
CA SER A 304 -24.43 6.37 -12.77
C SER A 304 -23.53 6.84 -13.92
N GLY A 305 -23.81 6.41 -15.15
CA GLY A 305 -23.05 6.78 -16.35
C GLY A 305 -21.76 5.96 -16.54
N LEU A 306 -21.56 4.86 -15.80
CA LEU A 306 -20.48 3.92 -16.06
C LEU A 306 -20.79 3.05 -17.25
N ALA A 307 -19.79 2.80 -18.11
CA ALA A 307 -19.87 1.77 -19.13
C ALA A 307 -19.85 0.40 -18.46
N LEU A 308 -20.73 -0.51 -18.89
CA LEU A 308 -20.83 -1.86 -18.34
C LEU A 308 -20.67 -2.89 -19.42
N LEU A 309 -20.06 -4.03 -19.07
CA LEU A 309 -19.90 -5.20 -19.94
C LEU A 309 -19.97 -6.46 -19.11
N ILE A 310 -20.63 -7.52 -19.64
CA ILE A 310 -20.39 -8.90 -19.21
C ILE A 310 -19.41 -9.52 -20.21
N LEU A 311 -18.33 -10.12 -19.71
CA LEU A 311 -17.29 -10.76 -20.52
C LEU A 311 -17.05 -12.18 -20.01
N SER A 312 -17.50 -13.20 -20.74
CA SER A 312 -17.48 -14.60 -20.32
C SER A 312 -16.90 -15.54 -21.40
N THR A 313 -16.23 -16.60 -20.95
CA THR A 313 -15.82 -17.72 -21.80
C THR A 313 -17.00 -18.67 -22.12
N GLU A 314 -18.06 -18.61 -21.32
CA GLU A 314 -19.21 -19.49 -21.40
C GLU A 314 -19.98 -19.28 -22.74
N GLN A 315 -20.34 -20.35 -23.40
CA GLN A 315 -21.12 -20.33 -24.64
C GLN A 315 -22.62 -20.48 -24.41
N ASN A 316 -23.03 -20.90 -23.22
CA ASN A 316 -24.44 -21.14 -22.89
C ASN A 316 -25.27 -19.84 -23.03
N PRO A 317 -26.44 -19.91 -23.72
CA PRO A 317 -27.33 -18.75 -23.90
C PRO A 317 -27.82 -18.09 -22.61
N VAL A 318 -27.64 -18.70 -21.46
CA VAL A 318 -28.03 -18.14 -20.15
C VAL A 318 -27.32 -16.82 -19.88
N VAL A 319 -26.05 -16.67 -20.27
CA VAL A 319 -25.28 -15.43 -20.14
C VAL A 319 -25.94 -14.28 -20.89
N ALA A 320 -26.27 -14.53 -22.18
CA ALA A 320 -26.96 -13.54 -23.01
C ALA A 320 -28.38 -13.22 -22.49
N ALA A 321 -29.10 -14.22 -21.94
CA ALA A 321 -30.42 -14.02 -21.34
C ALA A 321 -30.33 -13.10 -20.09
N ARG A 322 -29.31 -13.30 -19.26
CA ARG A 322 -29.04 -12.45 -18.10
C ARG A 322 -28.69 -11.02 -18.52
N ALA A 323 -27.80 -10.84 -19.47
CA ALA A 323 -27.38 -9.52 -19.99
C ALA A 323 -28.59 -8.73 -20.53
N ARG A 324 -29.46 -9.38 -21.32
CA ARG A 324 -30.73 -8.76 -21.80
C ARG A 324 -31.60 -8.29 -20.66
N LYS A 325 -31.78 -9.10 -19.61
CA LYS A 325 -32.56 -8.72 -18.43
C LYS A 325 -31.96 -7.52 -17.69
N LEU A 326 -30.63 -7.46 -17.60
CA LEU A 326 -29.91 -6.37 -16.96
C LEU A 326 -29.78 -5.12 -17.84
N LYS A 327 -30.06 -5.24 -19.15
CA LYS A 327 -29.92 -4.20 -20.17
C LYS A 327 -28.46 -3.69 -20.27
N ILE A 328 -27.50 -4.59 -20.26
CA ILE A 328 -26.07 -4.29 -20.44
C ILE A 328 -25.50 -5.12 -21.61
N PRO A 329 -24.46 -4.64 -22.28
CA PRO A 329 -23.76 -5.39 -23.32
C PRO A 329 -23.16 -6.70 -22.77
N VAL A 330 -22.93 -7.65 -23.70
CA VAL A 330 -22.30 -8.94 -23.40
C VAL A 330 -21.42 -9.40 -24.52
N LEU A 331 -20.24 -9.88 -24.17
CA LEU A 331 -19.34 -10.68 -25.00
C LEU A 331 -19.21 -12.04 -24.29
N HIS A 332 -19.73 -13.12 -24.92
CA HIS A 332 -19.69 -14.47 -24.36
C HIS A 332 -19.16 -15.47 -25.39
N GLY A 333 -18.69 -16.62 -24.93
CA GLY A 333 -17.97 -17.57 -25.78
C GLY A 333 -16.57 -17.06 -26.21
N ILE A 334 -15.92 -16.26 -25.34
CA ILE A 334 -14.67 -15.57 -25.64
C ILE A 334 -13.49 -16.27 -24.93
N ASP A 335 -12.66 -17.00 -25.67
CA ASP A 335 -11.48 -17.67 -25.11
C ASP A 335 -10.39 -16.68 -24.66
N ARG A 336 -10.17 -15.60 -25.41
CA ARG A 336 -9.17 -14.56 -25.12
C ARG A 336 -9.85 -13.31 -24.60
N LYS A 337 -10.26 -13.38 -23.32
CA LYS A 337 -10.91 -12.26 -22.62
C LYS A 337 -10.08 -10.97 -22.65
N ASP A 338 -8.76 -11.10 -22.53
CA ASP A 338 -7.81 -9.99 -22.56
C ASP A 338 -7.88 -9.19 -23.87
N LEU A 339 -7.87 -9.88 -25.00
CA LEU A 339 -7.95 -9.24 -26.32
C LEU A 339 -9.33 -8.59 -26.54
N ALA A 340 -10.39 -9.28 -26.13
CA ALA A 340 -11.75 -8.74 -26.22
C ALA A 340 -11.95 -7.51 -25.33
N LEU A 341 -11.40 -7.52 -24.11
CA LEU A 341 -11.40 -6.38 -23.20
C LEU A 341 -10.68 -5.17 -23.82
N LYS A 342 -9.47 -5.40 -24.34
CA LYS A 342 -8.68 -4.36 -24.99
C LYS A 342 -9.42 -3.73 -26.18
N GLN A 343 -9.97 -4.55 -27.06
CA GLN A 343 -10.73 -4.10 -28.21
C GLN A 343 -11.96 -3.29 -27.76
N TRP A 344 -12.71 -3.80 -26.78
CA TRP A 344 -13.89 -3.11 -26.26
C TRP A 344 -13.53 -1.75 -25.66
N CYS A 345 -12.42 -1.66 -24.91
CA CYS A 345 -11.91 -0.40 -24.38
C CYS A 345 -11.60 0.61 -25.49
N GLU A 346 -10.93 0.16 -26.57
CA GLU A 346 -10.64 1.00 -27.73
C GLU A 346 -11.93 1.50 -28.40
N GLU A 347 -12.93 0.63 -28.60
CA GLU A 347 -14.24 0.98 -29.19
C GLU A 347 -15.03 1.98 -28.33
N GLN A 348 -14.90 1.90 -26.99
CA GLN A 348 -15.59 2.81 -26.07
C GLN A 348 -14.78 4.10 -25.78
N GLY A 349 -13.52 4.18 -26.21
CA GLY A 349 -12.62 5.30 -25.88
C GLY A 349 -12.25 5.36 -24.40
N ILE A 350 -12.18 4.20 -23.73
CA ILE A 350 -11.89 4.08 -22.30
C ILE A 350 -10.46 3.57 -22.12
N ALA A 351 -9.66 4.23 -21.29
CA ALA A 351 -8.34 3.76 -20.91
C ALA A 351 -8.45 2.50 -20.03
N PRO A 352 -7.73 1.40 -20.31
CA PRO A 352 -7.78 0.18 -19.49
C PRO A 352 -7.49 0.43 -18.00
N GLU A 353 -6.65 1.40 -17.67
CA GLU A 353 -6.33 1.81 -16.30
C GLU A 353 -7.54 2.34 -15.53
N ARG A 354 -8.60 2.73 -16.24
CA ARG A 354 -9.87 3.21 -15.68
C ARG A 354 -10.98 2.18 -15.74
N VAL A 355 -10.63 0.91 -15.99
CA VAL A 355 -11.57 -0.23 -15.96
C VAL A 355 -11.47 -0.93 -14.62
N LEU A 356 -12.63 -1.17 -13.99
CA LEU A 356 -12.79 -2.14 -12.91
C LEU A 356 -13.22 -3.46 -13.52
N TYR A 357 -12.37 -4.47 -13.42
CA TYR A 357 -12.68 -5.83 -13.89
C TYR A 357 -12.93 -6.74 -12.70
N VAL A 358 -14.05 -7.46 -12.70
CA VAL A 358 -14.42 -8.41 -11.63
C VAL A 358 -14.34 -9.83 -12.15
N GLY A 359 -13.58 -10.66 -11.45
CA GLY A 359 -13.40 -12.08 -11.83
C GLY A 359 -13.20 -13.00 -10.62
N ASN A 360 -13.16 -14.31 -10.91
CA ASN A 360 -13.07 -15.35 -9.88
C ASN A 360 -12.04 -16.44 -10.19
N ASP A 361 -11.70 -16.70 -11.45
CA ASP A 361 -10.84 -17.82 -11.82
C ASP A 361 -9.65 -17.39 -12.70
N VAL A 362 -8.73 -18.30 -12.92
CA VAL A 362 -7.42 -18.07 -13.58
C VAL A 362 -7.54 -17.54 -15.01
N ASN A 363 -8.65 -17.78 -15.70
CA ASN A 363 -8.94 -17.23 -17.02
C ASN A 363 -9.19 -15.72 -17.00
N ASP A 364 -9.38 -15.11 -15.82
CA ASP A 364 -9.51 -13.66 -15.63
C ASP A 364 -8.16 -12.95 -15.44
N LEU A 365 -7.09 -13.67 -15.06
CA LEU A 365 -5.79 -13.08 -14.78
C LEU A 365 -5.23 -12.21 -15.91
N PRO A 366 -5.33 -12.60 -17.19
CA PRO A 366 -4.89 -11.73 -18.29
C PRO A 366 -5.68 -10.42 -18.39
N CYS A 367 -6.94 -10.37 -17.94
CA CYS A 367 -7.72 -9.13 -17.83
C CYS A 367 -7.30 -8.30 -16.60
N PHE A 368 -6.90 -8.95 -15.51
CA PHE A 368 -6.37 -8.28 -14.32
C PHE A 368 -5.09 -7.51 -14.62
N ASP A 369 -4.23 -8.07 -15.50
CA ASP A 369 -3.00 -7.40 -15.92
C ASP A 369 -3.25 -6.11 -16.75
N LEU A 370 -4.41 -6.00 -17.39
CA LEU A 370 -4.80 -4.83 -18.19
C LEU A 370 -5.58 -3.79 -17.39
N ALA A 371 -6.46 -4.24 -16.50
CA ALA A 371 -7.39 -3.37 -15.79
C ALA A 371 -6.68 -2.61 -14.67
N GLY A 372 -6.95 -1.31 -14.52
CA GLY A 372 -6.44 -0.51 -13.40
C GLY A 372 -7.01 -0.93 -12.04
N TRP A 373 -8.20 -1.53 -12.04
CA TRP A 373 -8.89 -2.03 -10.85
C TRP A 373 -9.30 -3.49 -11.01
N PRO A 374 -8.34 -4.45 -10.95
CA PRO A 374 -8.68 -5.86 -10.86
C PRO A 374 -9.30 -6.17 -9.51
N VAL A 375 -10.50 -6.72 -9.51
CA VAL A 375 -11.29 -7.06 -8.32
C VAL A 375 -11.64 -8.55 -8.33
N ALA A 376 -11.30 -9.26 -7.27
CA ALA A 376 -11.71 -10.65 -7.07
C ALA A 376 -12.92 -10.73 -6.14
N VAL A 377 -13.84 -11.65 -6.41
CA VAL A 377 -14.89 -11.98 -5.43
C VAL A 377 -14.30 -12.83 -4.29
N ALA A 378 -14.93 -12.83 -3.11
CA ALA A 378 -14.43 -13.54 -1.92
C ALA A 378 -14.19 -15.04 -2.17
N SER A 379 -15.04 -15.68 -3.00
CA SER A 379 -14.95 -17.08 -3.38
C SER A 379 -13.94 -17.39 -4.49
N ALA A 380 -13.27 -16.37 -5.06
CA ALA A 380 -12.34 -16.53 -6.16
C ALA A 380 -11.15 -17.44 -5.81
N HIS A 381 -10.54 -18.05 -6.83
CA HIS A 381 -9.34 -18.86 -6.70
C HIS A 381 -8.21 -18.08 -6.02
N GLY A 382 -7.37 -18.77 -5.23
CA GLY A 382 -6.32 -18.13 -4.43
C GLY A 382 -5.34 -17.27 -5.24
N SER A 383 -4.96 -17.69 -6.45
CA SER A 383 -4.09 -16.91 -7.35
C SER A 383 -4.77 -15.63 -7.86
N VAL A 384 -6.07 -15.67 -8.10
CA VAL A 384 -6.86 -14.52 -8.55
C VAL A 384 -7.00 -13.49 -7.42
N ARG A 385 -7.30 -13.96 -6.20
CA ARG A 385 -7.32 -13.07 -5.02
C ARG A 385 -5.96 -12.44 -4.73
N ALA A 386 -4.88 -13.18 -4.98
CA ALA A 386 -3.52 -12.65 -4.81
C ALA A 386 -3.15 -11.58 -5.85
N ALA A 387 -3.69 -11.67 -7.07
CA ALA A 387 -3.47 -10.70 -8.15
C ALA A 387 -4.41 -9.49 -8.08
N ALA A 388 -5.52 -9.60 -7.35
CA ALA A 388 -6.51 -8.54 -7.24
C ALA A 388 -6.00 -7.33 -6.45
N ARG A 389 -6.39 -6.14 -6.88
CA ARG A 389 -6.18 -4.89 -6.15
C ARG A 389 -7.15 -4.75 -4.98
N ALA A 390 -8.39 -5.25 -5.15
CA ALA A 390 -9.38 -5.36 -4.10
C ALA A 390 -10.10 -6.71 -4.15
N VAL A 391 -10.57 -7.19 -2.99
CA VAL A 391 -11.34 -8.45 -2.87
C VAL A 391 -12.62 -8.13 -2.13
N THR A 392 -13.76 -8.59 -2.65
CA THR A 392 -15.05 -8.41 -1.95
C THR A 392 -15.08 -9.24 -0.66
N THR A 393 -15.89 -8.84 0.30
CA THR A 393 -16.21 -9.65 1.48
C THR A 393 -17.26 -10.70 1.18
N THR A 394 -18.06 -10.46 0.15
CA THR A 394 -19.17 -11.29 -0.30
C THR A 394 -18.73 -12.23 -1.43
N PRO A 395 -19.09 -13.52 -1.38
CA PRO A 395 -18.86 -14.47 -2.48
C PRO A 395 -19.58 -14.10 -3.77
N GLY A 396 -19.07 -14.61 -4.90
CA GLY A 396 -19.77 -14.52 -6.18
C GLY A 396 -21.15 -15.18 -6.13
N GLY A 397 -22.13 -14.57 -6.80
CA GLY A 397 -23.51 -15.05 -6.79
C GLY A 397 -24.27 -14.81 -5.47
N GLU A 398 -23.69 -14.16 -4.50
CA GLU A 398 -24.30 -13.89 -3.19
C GLU A 398 -24.40 -12.40 -2.84
N GLY A 399 -24.12 -11.50 -3.78
CA GLY A 399 -24.19 -10.05 -3.56
C GLY A 399 -22.87 -9.31 -3.77
N ALA A 400 -21.84 -9.95 -4.29
CA ALA A 400 -20.52 -9.35 -4.53
C ALA A 400 -20.59 -8.13 -5.43
N ILE A 401 -21.40 -8.16 -6.50
CA ILE A 401 -21.55 -7.00 -7.39
C ILE A 401 -22.31 -5.86 -6.71
N ARG A 402 -23.22 -6.18 -5.80
CA ARG A 402 -23.89 -5.17 -4.97
C ARG A 402 -22.90 -4.48 -4.02
N GLU A 403 -21.97 -5.22 -3.45
CA GLU A 403 -20.88 -4.68 -2.62
C GLU A 403 -20.01 -3.72 -3.42
N ILE A 404 -19.57 -4.13 -4.62
CA ILE A 404 -18.78 -3.28 -5.53
C ILE A 404 -19.54 -2.00 -5.92
N ALA A 405 -20.84 -2.13 -6.20
CA ALA A 405 -21.67 -0.96 -6.46
C ALA A 405 -21.72 -0.01 -5.26
N SER A 406 -21.67 -0.53 -4.03
CA SER A 406 -21.61 0.28 -2.80
C SER A 406 -20.26 1.00 -2.65
N TRP A 407 -19.16 0.40 -3.06
CA TRP A 407 -17.85 1.06 -3.08
C TRP A 407 -17.85 2.29 -3.99
N LEU A 408 -18.39 2.14 -5.20
CA LEU A 408 -18.37 3.18 -6.22
C LEU A 408 -19.42 4.29 -5.98
N LEU A 409 -20.59 3.97 -5.46
CA LEU A 409 -21.73 4.89 -5.38
C LEU A 409 -22.06 5.31 -3.95
N GLY A 410 -21.39 4.72 -2.95
CA GLY A 410 -21.57 5.05 -1.54
C GLY A 410 -22.98 4.80 -1.01
N PRO A 411 -23.42 5.53 0.02
CA PRO A 411 -24.69 5.29 0.71
C PRO A 411 -25.93 5.58 -0.14
N THR A 412 -25.83 6.15 -1.32
CA THR A 412 -26.95 6.40 -2.25
C THR A 412 -27.67 5.11 -2.68
N LEU A 413 -27.00 3.95 -2.63
CA LEU A 413 -27.60 2.63 -2.88
C LEU A 413 -28.65 2.22 -1.85
N ASN A 414 -28.67 2.82 -0.67
CA ASN A 414 -29.58 2.50 0.41
C ASN A 414 -30.76 3.47 0.50
N THR A 415 -30.78 4.51 -0.35
CA THR A 415 -31.91 5.46 -0.41
C THR A 415 -32.93 4.92 -1.40
N PRO A 416 -34.22 4.74 -1.04
CA PRO A 416 -35.26 4.43 -2.00
C PRO A 416 -35.29 5.53 -3.07
N ALA A 417 -35.36 5.15 -4.35
CA ALA A 417 -35.57 6.11 -5.41
C ALA A 417 -36.80 6.94 -5.07
N THR A 418 -36.61 8.22 -4.80
CA THR A 418 -37.74 9.15 -4.66
C THR A 418 -38.46 9.15 -5.99
N SER A 419 -39.67 8.56 -5.98
CA SER A 419 -40.57 8.62 -7.10
C SER A 419 -40.86 10.11 -7.36
N HIS A 420 -40.30 10.66 -8.39
CA HIS A 420 -40.78 11.91 -8.96
C HIS A 420 -42.15 11.61 -9.58
N ASN A 421 -43.20 11.70 -8.76
CA ASN A 421 -44.51 11.97 -9.23
C ASN A 421 -44.51 13.42 -9.77
N SER A 422 -44.37 13.56 -11.06
CA SER A 422 -44.79 14.79 -11.74
C SER A 422 -46.30 14.84 -11.68
N PRO A 423 -46.93 15.90 -11.15
CA PRO A 423 -48.35 16.06 -11.31
C PRO A 423 -48.62 16.43 -12.76
N GLU A 424 -49.32 15.54 -13.46
CA GLU A 424 -50.02 15.90 -14.69
C GLU A 424 -51.05 16.99 -14.38
N GLN A 425 -50.93 18.11 -15.06
CA GLN A 425 -52.03 19.03 -15.36
C GLN A 425 -52.33 18.98 -16.82
#